data_2e59bb320c6284fbaba0843ee2fbf709
#
_entry.id   2e59bb320c6284fbaba0843ee2fbf709
#
_cell.length_a   1.000
_cell.length_b   1.000
_cell.length_c   1.000
_cell.angle_alpha   90.00
_cell.angle_beta   90.00
_cell.angle_gamma   90.00
#
_symmetry.space_group_name_H-M   'P 1'
#
loop_
_entity.id
_entity.type
_entity.pdbx_description
1 polymer ?
#
loop_
_entity_poly.entity_id
_entity_poly.type
_entity_poly.pdbx_seq_one_letter_code
_entity_poly.pdbx_strand_id
1 'polypeptide(L)'
;AFVSGAPSKAAIGFARGQGIDVKDLEVRGEYVYAVKHLAGQPVVDLLPGLLLDILESLSFPKNMRWADYDFRFVRPIRWLVALFGEKVIPVEITGVKSGRYSMGHRFMQQSMKEAVETKGLLSAAINKVGNVVHSAVMGMQGAVEIPNADAYVQALADNFVMVDQDARRELIRQQVTELAAAEGGIAEIDEDLLEEVNYLVEYPTALCGKFEEKFLSLPKEAIITPMREHQRYFPVVDEEGRLLNKFITVRNGGKEFLDVVAHGNERVLRARLSDAEFFFNEDRKLKLEDRLEKLKTVSFQEGLGNMNDKSERLAKLAEMVKFAINVKVDDTNLKRTALLSKTDLVAGMVVEFTELQLSLIHI
;
A
#
# COMPACT_ATOMS: atom_id res chain seq x y z
N ALA A 1 5.21 25.38 55.19
CA ALA A 1 4.30 26.12 54.27
C ALA A 1 3.34 27.06 55.06
N PHE A 2 2.89 26.63 56.25
CA PHE A 2 2.12 27.46 57.18
C PHE A 2 2.94 27.69 58.43
N VAL A 3 2.97 28.93 58.95
CA VAL A 3 3.66 29.31 60.19
C VAL A 3 2.62 29.87 61.16
N SER A 4 2.48 29.21 62.32
CA SER A 4 1.45 29.57 63.30
C SER A 4 0.01 29.67 62.74
N GLY A 5 -0.35 28.80 61.81
CA GLY A 5 -1.66 28.77 61.16
C GLY A 5 -1.85 29.76 59.99
N ALA A 6 -0.90 30.65 59.74
CA ALA A 6 -0.94 31.58 58.61
C ALA A 6 -0.09 31.08 57.42
N PRO A 7 -0.53 31.28 56.19
CA PRO A 7 0.21 30.84 55.02
C PRO A 7 1.50 31.64 54.85
N SER A 8 2.61 30.95 54.64
CA SER A 8 3.92 31.59 54.33
C SER A 8 3.90 32.24 52.94
N LYS A 9 4.85 33.14 52.66
CA LYS A 9 5.05 33.73 51.33
C LYS A 9 5.23 32.65 50.25
N ALA A 10 5.86 31.54 50.58
CA ALA A 10 6.08 30.41 49.67
C ALA A 10 4.74 29.67 49.36
N ALA A 11 3.89 29.46 50.36
CA ALA A 11 2.54 28.88 50.16
C ALA A 11 1.64 29.77 49.30
N ILE A 12 1.69 31.08 49.51
CA ILE A 12 0.99 32.07 48.68
C ILE A 12 1.46 32.05 47.21
N GLY A 13 2.82 32.02 47.04
CA GLY A 13 3.42 31.93 45.70
C GLY A 13 3.06 30.64 44.98
N PHE A 14 3.05 29.51 45.70
CA PHE A 14 2.66 28.20 45.15
C PHE A 14 1.18 28.21 44.75
N ALA A 15 0.25 28.65 45.61
CA ALA A 15 -1.18 28.71 45.28
C ALA A 15 -1.44 29.60 44.07
N ARG A 16 -0.79 30.78 43.97
CA ARG A 16 -0.88 31.66 42.80
C ARG A 16 -0.34 31.00 41.54
N GLY A 17 0.79 30.32 41.62
CA GLY A 17 1.36 29.59 40.49
C GLY A 17 0.49 28.43 40.01
N GLN A 18 -0.31 27.86 40.91
CA GLN A 18 -1.25 26.81 40.61
C GLN A 18 -2.68 27.33 40.24
N GLY A 19 -2.93 28.64 40.38
CA GLY A 19 -4.20 29.28 40.07
C GLY A 19 -5.35 28.88 41.02
N ILE A 20 -5.03 28.61 42.27
CA ILE A 20 -5.99 28.31 43.36
C ILE A 20 -5.85 29.30 44.52
N ASP A 21 -6.90 29.39 45.35
CA ASP A 21 -6.83 30.18 46.56
C ASP A 21 -5.91 29.48 47.58
N VAL A 22 -5.20 30.27 48.39
CA VAL A 22 -4.28 29.75 49.43
C VAL A 22 -5.03 28.91 50.47
N LYS A 23 -6.29 29.23 50.75
CA LYS A 23 -7.12 28.45 51.69
C LYS A 23 -7.52 27.07 51.18
N ASP A 24 -7.41 26.85 49.86
CA ASP A 24 -7.71 25.56 49.22
C ASP A 24 -6.49 24.62 49.12
N LEU A 25 -5.35 25.08 49.71
CA LEU A 25 -4.16 24.24 49.85
C LEU A 25 -4.37 23.20 50.96
N GLU A 26 -4.16 21.94 50.63
CA GLU A 26 -4.15 20.82 51.56
C GLU A 26 -2.78 20.57 52.13
N VAL A 27 -2.65 20.49 53.47
CA VAL A 27 -1.43 20.08 54.14
C VAL A 27 -1.48 18.58 54.43
N ARG A 28 -0.56 17.83 53.86
CA ARG A 28 -0.46 16.38 54.09
C ARG A 28 0.96 16.04 54.53
N GLY A 29 1.13 15.80 55.83
CA GLY A 29 2.48 15.64 56.44
C GLY A 29 3.28 16.93 56.36
N GLU A 30 4.49 16.85 55.81
CA GLU A 30 5.41 17.99 55.65
C GLU A 30 5.19 18.76 54.33
N TYR A 31 4.30 18.30 53.46
CA TYR A 31 4.10 18.87 52.12
C TYR A 31 2.75 19.57 52.01
N VAL A 32 2.69 20.49 51.06
CA VAL A 32 1.47 21.23 50.67
C VAL A 32 1.06 20.80 49.25
N TYR A 33 -0.20 20.50 49.11
CA TYR A 33 -0.79 20.05 47.85
C TYR A 33 -1.81 21.05 47.35
N ALA A 34 -1.82 21.30 46.04
CA ALA A 34 -2.86 22.02 45.34
C ALA A 34 -3.77 20.97 44.62
N VAL A 35 -4.95 20.79 45.14
CA VAL A 35 -5.93 19.89 44.49
C VAL A 35 -6.75 20.72 43.51
N LYS A 36 -6.63 20.40 42.23
CA LYS A 36 -7.43 21.02 41.17
C LYS A 36 -8.49 20.04 40.67
N HIS A 37 -9.71 20.44 40.77
CA HIS A 37 -10.80 19.76 40.10
C HIS A 37 -10.92 20.30 38.67
N LEU A 38 -10.36 19.56 37.71
CA LEU A 38 -10.57 19.84 36.30
C LEU A 38 -11.88 19.18 35.90
N ALA A 39 -12.88 19.99 35.63
CA ALA A 39 -14.13 19.49 35.05
C ALA A 39 -13.81 18.92 33.67
N GLY A 40 -14.15 17.64 33.44
CA GLY A 40 -14.04 17.03 32.12
C GLY A 40 -15.02 17.69 31.16
N GLN A 41 -14.69 17.65 29.87
CA GLN A 41 -15.61 18.06 28.81
C GLN A 41 -16.24 16.80 28.17
N PRO A 42 -17.49 16.87 27.72
CA PRO A 42 -18.09 15.77 26.96
C PRO A 42 -17.24 15.42 25.74
N VAL A 43 -16.96 14.14 25.54
CA VAL A 43 -16.14 13.66 24.43
C VAL A 43 -16.68 14.15 23.08
N VAL A 44 -18.00 14.20 22.93
CA VAL A 44 -18.68 14.66 21.72
C VAL A 44 -18.31 16.09 21.32
N ASP A 45 -18.01 16.94 22.28
CA ASP A 45 -17.66 18.35 22.04
C ASP A 45 -16.18 18.51 21.67
N LEU A 46 -15.33 17.53 22.06
CA LEU A 46 -13.90 17.51 21.75
C LEU A 46 -13.61 16.85 20.40
N LEU A 47 -14.39 15.84 20.02
CA LEU A 47 -14.15 15.02 18.81
C LEU A 47 -14.03 15.84 17.52
N PRO A 48 -14.84 16.87 17.24
CA PRO A 48 -14.72 17.63 16.00
C PRO A 48 -13.31 18.21 15.78
N GLY A 49 -12.75 18.85 16.81
CA GLY A 49 -11.41 19.42 16.75
C GLY A 49 -10.34 18.34 16.62
N LEU A 50 -10.41 17.31 17.47
CA LEU A 50 -9.43 16.20 17.44
C LEU A 50 -9.40 15.47 16.11
N LEU A 51 -10.56 15.21 15.49
CA LEU A 51 -10.64 14.54 14.20
C LEU A 51 -10.07 15.41 13.07
N LEU A 52 -10.29 16.72 13.12
CA LEU A 52 -9.70 17.65 12.16
C LEU A 52 -8.19 17.70 12.31
N ASP A 53 -7.67 17.82 13.53
CA ASP A 53 -6.23 17.81 13.81
C ASP A 53 -5.57 16.51 13.32
N ILE A 54 -6.23 15.36 13.52
CA ILE A 54 -5.76 14.07 13.00
C ILE A 54 -5.68 14.10 11.47
N LEU A 55 -6.74 14.53 10.77
CA LEU A 55 -6.76 14.60 9.32
C LEU A 55 -5.65 15.50 8.76
N GLU A 56 -5.41 16.64 9.40
CA GLU A 56 -4.37 17.61 9.01
C GLU A 56 -2.96 17.10 9.31
N SER A 57 -2.79 16.27 10.33
CA SER A 57 -1.50 15.69 10.73
C SER A 57 -1.04 14.53 9.84
N LEU A 58 -1.94 13.92 9.06
CA LEU A 58 -1.60 12.78 8.21
C LEU A 58 -0.61 13.18 7.11
N SER A 59 0.49 12.45 7.03
CA SER A 59 1.54 12.65 6.03
C SER A 59 1.66 11.45 5.13
N PHE A 60 1.79 11.69 3.82
CA PHE A 60 1.92 10.65 2.81
C PHE A 60 3.14 10.91 1.92
N PRO A 61 3.92 9.89 1.55
CA PRO A 61 5.06 10.03 0.64
C PRO A 61 4.66 10.64 -0.72
N LYS A 62 3.47 10.28 -1.21
CA LYS A 62 2.86 10.86 -2.40
C LYS A 62 1.51 11.44 -2.03
N ASN A 63 1.33 12.72 -2.28
CA ASN A 63 0.09 13.44 -2.03
C ASN A 63 -0.22 14.38 -3.20
N MET A 64 -1.47 14.86 -3.27
CA MET A 64 -1.93 15.79 -4.28
C MET A 64 -2.79 16.90 -3.66
N ARG A 65 -2.87 18.02 -4.38
CA ARG A 65 -3.91 19.04 -4.19
C ARG A 65 -5.01 18.83 -5.22
N TRP A 66 -6.21 19.27 -4.92
CA TRP A 66 -7.31 19.26 -5.87
C TRP A 66 -8.19 20.49 -5.72
N ALA A 67 -8.89 20.85 -6.80
CA ALA A 67 -9.64 22.10 -6.90
C ALA A 67 -8.76 23.31 -6.49
N ASP A 68 -9.28 24.21 -5.68
CA ASP A 68 -8.64 25.41 -5.14
C ASP A 68 -8.21 25.27 -3.67
N TYR A 69 -8.23 24.05 -3.12
CA TYR A 69 -7.84 23.79 -1.74
C TYR A 69 -6.32 23.68 -1.58
N ASP A 70 -5.79 24.29 -0.53
CA ASP A 70 -4.38 24.15 -0.13
C ASP A 70 -4.09 22.85 0.61
N PHE A 71 -5.12 22.14 1.04
CA PHE A 71 -5.00 20.84 1.73
C PHE A 71 -4.38 19.78 0.81
N ARG A 72 -3.50 18.94 1.39
CA ARG A 72 -2.83 17.86 0.67
C ARG A 72 -3.21 16.51 1.27
N PHE A 73 -3.63 15.60 0.41
CA PHE A 73 -3.99 14.25 0.81
C PHE A 73 -3.60 13.24 -0.30
N VAL A 74 -3.64 11.95 0.01
CA VAL A 74 -3.30 10.89 -0.96
C VAL A 74 -4.24 10.87 -2.17
N ARG A 75 -5.51 11.18 -1.95
CA ARG A 75 -6.56 11.31 -2.99
C ARG A 75 -7.59 12.34 -2.53
N PRO A 76 -8.38 12.95 -3.45
CA PRO A 76 -9.49 13.83 -3.09
C PRO A 76 -10.49 13.16 -2.16
N ILE A 77 -10.76 13.78 -1.01
CA ILE A 77 -11.77 13.31 -0.07
C ILE A 77 -13.15 13.55 -0.69
N ARG A 78 -14.00 12.53 -0.71
CA ARG A 78 -15.34 12.58 -1.32
C ARG A 78 -16.46 12.44 -0.29
N TRP A 79 -16.22 11.74 0.79
CA TRP A 79 -17.15 11.59 1.93
C TRP A 79 -16.37 11.36 3.21
N LEU A 80 -17.01 11.64 4.34
CA LEU A 80 -16.51 11.38 5.69
C LEU A 80 -17.61 10.72 6.50
N VAL A 81 -17.26 9.64 7.19
CA VAL A 81 -18.12 9.03 8.21
C VAL A 81 -17.49 9.31 9.57
N ALA A 82 -18.23 10.01 10.43
CA ALA A 82 -17.80 10.28 11.79
C ALA A 82 -18.97 10.09 12.74
N LEU A 83 -18.92 9.01 13.53
CA LEU A 83 -19.99 8.61 14.45
C LEU A 83 -19.43 8.35 15.85
N PHE A 84 -20.18 8.77 16.85
CA PHE A 84 -20.00 8.38 18.24
C PHE A 84 -21.33 7.77 18.73
N GLY A 85 -21.38 6.43 18.83
CA GLY A 85 -22.65 5.72 18.92
C GLY A 85 -23.51 6.00 17.70
N GLU A 86 -24.72 6.52 17.90
CA GLU A 86 -25.64 6.93 16.84
C GLU A 86 -25.47 8.39 16.39
N LYS A 87 -24.68 9.18 17.14
CA LYS A 87 -24.55 10.61 16.89
C LYS A 87 -23.48 10.88 15.83
N VAL A 88 -23.85 11.66 14.81
CA VAL A 88 -22.89 12.19 13.83
C VAL A 88 -22.05 13.28 14.49
N ILE A 89 -20.74 13.13 14.42
CA ILE A 89 -19.77 14.14 14.89
C ILE A 89 -19.50 15.10 13.73
N PRO A 90 -19.78 16.40 13.88
CA PRO A 90 -19.63 17.36 12.79
C PRO A 90 -18.15 17.67 12.53
N VAL A 91 -17.66 17.25 11.38
CA VAL A 91 -16.32 17.57 10.86
C VAL A 91 -16.48 18.03 9.42
N GLU A 92 -15.76 19.05 9.03
CA GLU A 92 -15.74 19.53 7.64
C GLU A 92 -14.30 19.76 7.20
N ILE A 93 -13.94 19.21 6.04
CA ILE A 93 -12.63 19.42 5.41
C ILE A 93 -12.80 19.49 3.89
N THR A 94 -12.18 20.47 3.25
CA THR A 94 -12.26 20.69 1.79
C THR A 94 -13.70 20.69 1.24
N GLY A 95 -14.65 21.30 2.00
CA GLY A 95 -16.05 21.37 1.62
C GLY A 95 -16.86 20.07 1.82
N VAL A 96 -16.20 18.99 2.29
CA VAL A 96 -16.86 17.72 2.61
C VAL A 96 -17.25 17.68 4.08
N LYS A 97 -18.55 17.55 4.35
CA LYS A 97 -19.08 17.41 5.70
C LYS A 97 -19.20 15.93 6.07
N SER A 98 -18.89 15.62 7.31
CA SER A 98 -19.11 14.28 7.85
C SER A 98 -20.60 13.93 7.92
N GLY A 99 -20.88 12.64 7.83
CA GLY A 99 -22.21 12.09 7.91
C GLY A 99 -22.17 10.64 8.40
N ARG A 100 -23.24 9.90 8.10
CA ARG A 100 -23.36 8.47 8.41
C ARG A 100 -23.38 7.59 7.16
N TYR A 101 -23.09 8.16 5.99
CA TYR A 101 -23.12 7.43 4.73
C TYR A 101 -21.70 7.13 4.25
N SER A 102 -21.43 5.85 3.94
CA SER A 102 -20.24 5.37 3.26
C SER A 102 -20.60 4.82 1.88
N MET A 103 -19.63 4.29 1.16
CA MET A 103 -19.85 3.66 -0.14
C MET A 103 -19.59 2.16 -0.04
N GLY A 104 -20.47 1.37 -0.64
CA GLY A 104 -20.21 -0.05 -0.85
C GLY A 104 -19.42 -0.31 -2.13
N HIS A 105 -19.18 -1.59 -2.43
CA HIS A 105 -18.42 -2.00 -3.60
C HIS A 105 -19.12 -1.57 -4.89
N ARG A 106 -18.42 -0.78 -5.69
CA ARG A 106 -18.97 -0.05 -6.84
C ARG A 106 -19.73 -0.93 -7.84
N PHE A 107 -19.18 -2.09 -8.18
CA PHE A 107 -19.76 -2.97 -9.23
C PHE A 107 -20.72 -4.01 -8.65
N MET A 108 -20.42 -4.60 -7.51
CA MET A 108 -21.22 -5.67 -6.94
C MET A 108 -22.58 -5.20 -6.42
N GLN A 109 -22.67 -3.98 -5.93
CA GLN A 109 -23.96 -3.38 -5.58
C GLN A 109 -24.87 -3.15 -6.80
N GLN A 110 -24.30 -2.80 -7.96
CA GLN A 110 -25.07 -2.63 -9.19
C GLN A 110 -25.63 -3.97 -9.69
N SER A 111 -24.81 -5.02 -9.71
CA SER A 111 -25.25 -6.37 -10.12
C SER A 111 -26.39 -6.89 -9.24
N MET A 112 -26.38 -6.61 -7.93
CA MET A 112 -27.50 -6.95 -7.05
C MET A 112 -28.78 -6.20 -7.38
N LYS A 113 -28.70 -4.90 -7.72
CA LYS A 113 -29.88 -4.10 -8.08
C LYS A 113 -30.53 -4.64 -9.36
N GLU A 114 -29.74 -4.89 -10.40
CA GLU A 114 -30.22 -5.44 -11.66
C GLU A 114 -30.82 -6.84 -11.48
N ALA A 115 -30.22 -7.70 -10.65
CA ALA A 115 -30.74 -9.02 -10.33
C ALA A 115 -32.06 -8.98 -9.54
N VAL A 116 -32.22 -8.01 -8.65
CA VAL A 116 -33.48 -7.80 -7.89
C VAL A 116 -34.59 -7.25 -8.78
N GLU A 117 -34.29 -6.31 -9.65
CA GLU A 117 -35.23 -5.76 -10.62
C GLU A 117 -35.71 -6.81 -11.63
N THR A 118 -34.76 -7.65 -12.11
CA THR A 118 -35.08 -8.70 -13.12
C THR A 118 -35.86 -9.87 -12.53
N LYS A 119 -35.73 -10.18 -11.22
CA LYS A 119 -36.39 -11.32 -10.58
C LYS A 119 -37.74 -11.00 -9.89
N GLY A 120 -38.22 -9.76 -9.97
CA GLY A 120 -39.54 -9.39 -9.45
C GLY A 120 -39.70 -9.51 -7.93
N LEU A 121 -38.64 -9.52 -7.17
CA LEU A 121 -38.63 -9.62 -5.69
C LEU A 121 -38.88 -8.26 -5.03
N LEU A 122 -40.03 -7.65 -5.35
CA LEU A 122 -40.36 -6.28 -4.89
C LEU A 122 -40.59 -6.15 -3.38
N SER A 123 -40.93 -7.20 -2.64
CA SER A 123 -41.37 -7.06 -1.24
C SER A 123 -40.24 -7.04 -0.20
N ALA A 124 -39.11 -7.73 -0.45
CA ALA A 124 -37.93 -7.64 0.43
C ALA A 124 -37.04 -6.40 0.14
N ALA A 125 -37.23 -5.83 -1.05
CA ALA A 125 -36.49 -4.68 -1.54
C ALA A 125 -36.98 -3.34 -0.96
N ILE A 126 -38.24 -3.25 -0.49
CA ILE A 126 -38.84 -1.97 -0.08
C ILE A 126 -38.09 -1.34 1.11
N ASN A 127 -37.56 -2.13 2.04
CA ASN A 127 -36.73 -1.60 3.13
C ASN A 127 -35.31 -1.21 2.70
N LYS A 128 -34.77 -1.85 1.65
CA LYS A 128 -33.50 -1.43 1.00
C LYS A 128 -33.70 -0.29 0.00
N VAL A 129 -34.87 -0.16 -0.60
CA VAL A 129 -35.24 0.94 -1.53
C VAL A 129 -35.27 2.30 -0.83
N GLY A 130 -35.60 2.36 0.46
CA GLY A 130 -35.50 3.61 1.25
C GLY A 130 -34.10 4.21 1.19
N ASN A 131 -33.06 3.38 1.37
CA ASN A 131 -31.66 3.82 1.31
C ASN A 131 -31.22 4.19 -0.12
N VAL A 132 -31.74 3.50 -1.15
CA VAL A 132 -31.44 3.81 -2.56
C VAL A 132 -32.09 5.13 -3.00
N VAL A 133 -33.32 5.40 -2.58
CA VAL A 133 -34.01 6.67 -2.86
C VAL A 133 -33.29 7.83 -2.14
N HIS A 134 -32.86 7.63 -0.91
CA HIS A 134 -32.12 8.67 -0.16
C HIS A 134 -30.74 8.93 -0.83
N SER A 135 -30.03 7.89 -1.28
CA SER A 135 -28.73 8.05 -1.97
C SER A 135 -28.86 8.72 -3.35
N ALA A 136 -29.96 8.47 -4.06
CA ALA A 136 -30.25 9.15 -5.35
C ALA A 136 -30.55 10.65 -5.13
N VAL A 137 -31.23 10.99 -4.06
CA VAL A 137 -31.51 12.39 -3.69
C VAL A 137 -30.24 13.16 -3.30
N MET A 138 -29.24 12.44 -2.72
CA MET A 138 -27.93 13.02 -2.34
C MET A 138 -26.87 12.93 -3.46
N GLY A 139 -27.21 12.44 -4.64
CA GLY A 139 -26.27 12.26 -5.77
C GLY A 139 -25.20 11.18 -5.55
N MET A 140 -25.33 10.34 -4.51
CA MET A 140 -24.38 9.26 -4.17
C MET A 140 -24.98 7.90 -4.50
N GLN A 141 -24.86 7.46 -5.75
CA GLN A 141 -25.24 6.09 -6.11
C GLN A 141 -24.39 5.09 -5.33
N GLY A 142 -25.01 4.14 -4.64
CA GLY A 142 -24.34 3.11 -3.86
C GLY A 142 -23.98 3.50 -2.41
N ALA A 143 -24.56 4.59 -1.89
CA ALA A 143 -24.37 4.96 -0.50
C ALA A 143 -24.96 3.91 0.46
N VAL A 144 -24.22 3.62 1.51
CA VAL A 144 -24.55 2.70 2.61
C VAL A 144 -24.74 3.51 3.87
N GLU A 145 -25.93 3.43 4.47
CA GLU A 145 -26.18 4.06 5.74
C GLU A 145 -25.57 3.26 6.89
N ILE A 146 -24.82 3.93 7.74
CA ILE A 146 -24.24 3.39 8.97
C ILE A 146 -25.09 3.87 10.15
N PRO A 147 -25.92 3.02 10.75
CA PRO A 147 -26.86 3.46 11.78
C PRO A 147 -26.16 3.92 13.06
N ASN A 148 -25.08 3.27 13.44
CA ASN A 148 -24.23 3.59 14.58
C ASN A 148 -22.79 3.12 14.34
N ALA A 149 -21.85 3.53 15.19
CA ALA A 149 -20.44 3.21 15.05
C ALA A 149 -20.17 1.69 15.06
N ASP A 150 -20.87 0.91 15.89
CA ASP A 150 -20.65 -0.53 16.05
C ASP A 150 -21.13 -1.32 14.81
N ALA A 151 -22.08 -0.78 14.06
CA ALA A 151 -22.61 -1.40 12.85
C ALA A 151 -21.72 -1.16 11.60
N TYR A 152 -20.65 -0.38 11.69
CA TYR A 152 -19.83 0.04 10.54
C TYR A 152 -19.28 -1.13 9.74
N VAL A 153 -18.62 -2.06 10.42
CA VAL A 153 -17.96 -3.22 9.76
C VAL A 153 -19.00 -4.10 9.06
N GLN A 154 -20.10 -4.42 9.73
CA GLN A 154 -21.14 -5.29 9.18
C GLN A 154 -21.89 -4.61 8.02
N ALA A 155 -22.23 -3.33 8.16
CA ALA A 155 -22.91 -2.58 7.11
C ALA A 155 -22.08 -2.53 5.81
N LEU A 156 -20.76 -2.41 5.90
CA LEU A 156 -19.87 -2.44 4.75
C LEU A 156 -19.67 -3.86 4.21
N ALA A 157 -19.55 -4.87 5.07
CA ALA A 157 -19.47 -6.28 4.67
C ALA A 157 -20.71 -6.72 3.86
N ASP A 158 -21.92 -6.33 4.29
CA ASP A 158 -23.19 -6.58 3.58
C ASP A 158 -23.24 -5.88 2.21
N ASN A 159 -22.34 -4.92 1.98
CA ASN A 159 -22.21 -4.18 0.73
C ASN A 159 -20.86 -4.45 0.04
N PHE A 160 -20.30 -5.64 0.26
CA PHE A 160 -19.09 -6.17 -0.40
C PHE A 160 -17.83 -5.32 -0.17
N VAL A 161 -17.66 -4.80 1.04
CA VAL A 161 -16.43 -4.13 1.48
C VAL A 161 -15.95 -4.76 2.77
N MET A 162 -14.85 -5.50 2.72
CA MET A 162 -14.16 -6.05 3.89
C MET A 162 -13.29 -4.96 4.51
N VAL A 163 -13.74 -4.40 5.63
CA VAL A 163 -13.03 -3.32 6.32
C VAL A 163 -11.81 -3.84 7.07
N ASP A 164 -11.94 -5.01 7.72
CA ASP A 164 -10.86 -5.64 8.46
C ASP A 164 -9.75 -6.10 7.49
N GLN A 165 -8.62 -5.38 7.56
CA GLN A 165 -7.46 -5.63 6.70
C GLN A 165 -6.77 -6.96 7.01
N ASP A 166 -6.77 -7.39 8.27
CA ASP A 166 -6.10 -8.63 8.67
C ASP A 166 -6.92 -9.85 8.24
N ALA A 167 -8.24 -9.80 8.44
CA ALA A 167 -9.15 -10.82 7.92
C ALA A 167 -9.10 -10.89 6.38
N ARG A 168 -9.01 -9.75 5.70
CA ARG A 168 -8.93 -9.68 4.23
C ARG A 168 -7.61 -10.25 3.72
N ARG A 169 -6.49 -9.92 4.35
CA ARG A 169 -5.16 -10.46 4.02
C ARG A 169 -5.12 -11.99 4.16
N GLU A 170 -5.66 -12.51 5.25
CA GLU A 170 -5.70 -13.95 5.49
C GLU A 170 -6.62 -14.67 4.49
N LEU A 171 -7.75 -14.08 4.13
CA LEU A 171 -8.62 -14.61 3.08
C LEU A 171 -7.92 -14.65 1.71
N ILE A 172 -7.14 -13.62 1.36
CA ILE A 172 -6.34 -13.62 0.13
C ILE A 172 -5.31 -14.76 0.18
N ARG A 173 -4.56 -14.89 1.27
CA ARG A 173 -3.57 -15.95 1.47
C ARG A 173 -4.20 -17.33 1.29
N GLN A 174 -5.33 -17.56 1.96
CA GLN A 174 -6.06 -18.82 1.87
C GLN A 174 -6.48 -19.12 0.43
N GLN A 175 -7.15 -18.18 -0.24
CA GLN A 175 -7.61 -18.37 -1.62
C GLN A 175 -6.46 -18.65 -2.59
N VAL A 176 -5.34 -17.91 -2.46
CA VAL A 176 -4.15 -18.08 -3.30
C VAL A 176 -3.53 -19.46 -3.07
N THR A 177 -3.40 -19.90 -1.82
CA THR A 177 -2.84 -21.21 -1.47
C THR A 177 -3.71 -22.36 -1.96
N GLU A 178 -5.02 -22.30 -1.70
CA GLU A 178 -5.98 -23.34 -2.12
C GLU A 178 -6.04 -23.47 -3.64
N LEU A 179 -6.03 -22.34 -4.34
CA LEU A 179 -6.10 -22.34 -5.80
C LEU A 179 -4.79 -22.86 -6.42
N ALA A 180 -3.63 -22.53 -5.88
CA ALA A 180 -2.36 -23.10 -6.33
C ALA A 180 -2.31 -24.62 -6.16
N ALA A 181 -2.76 -25.12 -5.00
CA ALA A 181 -2.84 -26.56 -4.74
C ALA A 181 -3.83 -27.25 -5.70
N ALA A 182 -4.98 -26.66 -5.98
CA ALA A 182 -5.96 -27.20 -6.94
C ALA A 182 -5.40 -27.27 -8.36
N GLU A 183 -4.47 -26.38 -8.70
CA GLU A 183 -3.76 -26.34 -10.00
C GLU A 183 -2.47 -27.21 -10.00
N GLY A 184 -2.22 -27.97 -8.95
CA GLY A 184 -1.09 -28.89 -8.83
C GLY A 184 0.25 -28.25 -8.53
N GLY A 185 0.27 -27.13 -7.81
CA GLY A 185 1.49 -26.42 -7.45
C GLY A 185 1.38 -25.69 -6.11
N ILE A 186 2.37 -24.88 -5.83
CA ILE A 186 2.51 -24.06 -4.62
C ILE A 186 2.66 -22.59 -5.07
N ALA A 187 1.87 -21.69 -4.50
CA ALA A 187 2.04 -20.27 -4.75
C ALA A 187 3.24 -19.71 -3.99
N GLU A 188 4.15 -19.02 -4.67
CA GLU A 188 5.20 -18.24 -4.02
C GLU A 188 4.60 -16.94 -3.46
N ILE A 189 4.14 -16.98 -2.21
CA ILE A 189 3.54 -15.83 -1.53
C ILE A 189 4.66 -15.01 -0.88
N ASP A 190 4.96 -13.88 -1.51
CA ASP A 190 5.80 -12.84 -0.92
C ASP A 190 4.93 -11.96 -0.03
N GLU A 191 5.38 -11.67 1.19
CA GLU A 191 4.59 -10.93 2.17
C GLU A 191 4.36 -9.48 1.77
N ASP A 192 5.35 -8.83 1.14
CA ASP A 192 5.21 -7.44 0.68
C ASP A 192 4.21 -7.36 -0.50
N LEU A 193 4.26 -8.33 -1.41
CA LEU A 193 3.27 -8.45 -2.48
C LEU A 193 1.87 -8.71 -1.93
N LEU A 194 1.74 -9.61 -0.97
CA LEU A 194 0.45 -9.91 -0.33
C LEU A 194 -0.13 -8.67 0.35
N GLU A 195 0.71 -7.92 1.05
CA GLU A 195 0.29 -6.68 1.71
C GLU A 195 -0.12 -5.61 0.69
N GLU A 196 0.63 -5.45 -0.40
CA GLU A 196 0.24 -4.56 -1.48
C GLU A 196 -1.11 -4.95 -2.09
N VAL A 197 -1.31 -6.23 -2.43
CA VAL A 197 -2.57 -6.75 -2.98
C VAL A 197 -3.72 -6.54 -2.00
N ASN A 198 -3.48 -6.75 -0.70
CA ASN A 198 -4.47 -6.53 0.36
C ASN A 198 -5.05 -5.11 0.33
N TYR A 199 -4.22 -4.10 0.09
CA TYR A 199 -4.67 -2.70 0.01
C TYR A 199 -5.18 -2.27 -1.37
N LEU A 200 -5.07 -3.12 -2.39
CA LEU A 200 -5.63 -2.85 -3.72
C LEU A 200 -7.08 -3.33 -3.87
N VAL A 201 -7.58 -4.16 -2.95
CA VAL A 201 -8.91 -4.77 -3.07
C VAL A 201 -9.76 -4.53 -1.82
N GLU A 202 -11.07 -4.44 -2.01
CA GLU A 202 -12.06 -4.33 -0.95
C GLU A 202 -12.81 -5.65 -0.73
N TYR A 203 -12.93 -6.45 -1.81
CA TYR A 203 -13.60 -7.76 -1.81
C TYR A 203 -12.81 -8.72 -2.70
N PRO A 204 -11.88 -9.49 -2.11
CA PRO A 204 -10.92 -10.29 -2.87
C PRO A 204 -11.54 -11.56 -3.43
N THR A 205 -11.26 -11.86 -4.70
CA THR A 205 -11.51 -13.15 -5.34
C THR A 205 -10.27 -13.55 -6.13
N ALA A 206 -9.61 -14.63 -5.73
CA ALA A 206 -8.47 -15.17 -6.45
C ALA A 206 -8.91 -15.94 -7.70
N LEU A 207 -8.08 -15.88 -8.75
CA LEU A 207 -8.25 -16.65 -9.97
C LEU A 207 -6.89 -17.06 -10.53
N CYS A 208 -6.85 -18.19 -11.22
CA CYS A 208 -5.67 -18.69 -11.90
C CYS A 208 -5.68 -18.30 -13.37
N GLY A 209 -4.54 -17.86 -13.87
CA GLY A 209 -4.27 -17.68 -15.29
C GLY A 209 -3.05 -18.50 -15.71
N LYS A 210 -2.87 -18.63 -17.04
CA LYS A 210 -1.79 -19.42 -17.66
C LYS A 210 -1.07 -18.59 -18.71
N PHE A 211 0.16 -18.97 -18.97
CA PHE A 211 0.95 -18.44 -20.08
C PHE A 211 1.57 -19.58 -20.87
N GLU A 212 2.11 -19.30 -22.04
CA GLU A 212 2.66 -20.30 -22.93
C GLU A 212 3.94 -20.92 -22.33
N GLU A 213 4.04 -22.25 -22.34
CA GLU A 213 5.19 -23.01 -21.80
C GLU A 213 6.53 -22.60 -22.40
N LYS A 214 6.54 -22.09 -23.65
CA LYS A 214 7.77 -21.65 -24.31
C LYS A 214 8.54 -20.60 -23.49
N PHE A 215 7.83 -19.76 -22.70
CA PHE A 215 8.45 -18.73 -21.87
C PHE A 215 9.19 -19.31 -20.66
N LEU A 216 8.94 -20.57 -20.26
CA LEU A 216 9.70 -21.25 -19.21
C LEU A 216 11.16 -21.49 -19.58
N SER A 217 11.53 -21.30 -20.86
CA SER A 217 12.91 -21.30 -21.30
C SER A 217 13.70 -20.04 -20.91
N LEU A 218 13.00 -18.98 -20.49
CA LEU A 218 13.63 -17.78 -19.96
C LEU A 218 14.10 -18.00 -18.51
N PRO A 219 15.07 -17.21 -18.04
CA PRO A 219 15.44 -17.20 -16.63
C PRO A 219 14.21 -16.91 -15.73
N LYS A 220 14.15 -17.58 -14.58
CA LYS A 220 13.02 -17.45 -13.63
C LYS A 220 12.76 -15.98 -13.26
N GLU A 221 13.80 -15.22 -13.05
CA GLU A 221 13.74 -13.80 -12.69
C GLU A 221 13.09 -12.95 -13.78
N ALA A 222 13.40 -13.24 -15.05
CA ALA A 222 12.80 -12.53 -16.19
C ALA A 222 11.31 -12.80 -16.37
N ILE A 223 10.80 -13.91 -15.81
CA ILE A 223 9.37 -14.26 -15.82
C ILE A 223 8.66 -13.70 -14.58
N ILE A 224 9.28 -13.85 -13.39
CA ILE A 224 8.68 -13.47 -12.12
C ILE A 224 8.59 -11.95 -11.97
N THR A 225 9.61 -11.20 -12.40
CA THR A 225 9.62 -9.73 -12.24
C THR A 225 8.40 -9.07 -12.89
N PRO A 226 8.05 -9.31 -14.17
CA PRO A 226 6.82 -8.76 -14.73
C PRO A 226 5.55 -9.20 -13.99
N MET A 227 5.51 -10.43 -13.47
CA MET A 227 4.36 -10.91 -12.70
C MET A 227 4.19 -10.15 -11.39
N ARG A 228 5.23 -10.07 -10.58
CA ARG A 228 5.18 -9.48 -9.23
C ARG A 228 5.14 -7.97 -9.28
N GLU A 229 6.13 -7.36 -9.93
CA GLU A 229 6.37 -5.92 -9.85
C GLU A 229 5.40 -5.10 -10.73
N HIS A 230 4.93 -5.69 -11.85
CA HIS A 230 4.09 -4.93 -12.78
C HIS A 230 2.62 -5.34 -12.71
N GLN A 231 2.32 -6.61 -12.44
CA GLN A 231 0.97 -7.14 -12.51
C GLN A 231 0.39 -7.57 -11.15
N ARG A 232 1.20 -7.68 -10.11
CA ARG A 232 0.79 -8.12 -8.76
C ARG A 232 0.22 -9.55 -8.79
N TYR A 233 0.87 -10.45 -9.56
CA TYR A 233 0.53 -11.86 -9.62
C TYR A 233 1.45 -12.68 -8.74
N PHE A 234 0.91 -13.75 -8.16
CA PHE A 234 1.63 -14.75 -7.39
C PHE A 234 2.08 -15.87 -8.33
N PRO A 235 3.40 -16.10 -8.49
CA PRO A 235 3.91 -17.23 -9.27
C PRO A 235 3.54 -18.56 -8.63
N VAL A 236 3.36 -19.60 -9.47
CA VAL A 236 3.10 -20.96 -9.00
C VAL A 236 4.28 -21.84 -9.36
N VAL A 237 4.79 -22.60 -8.40
CA VAL A 237 5.91 -23.54 -8.55
C VAL A 237 5.47 -24.97 -8.23
N ASP A 238 6.23 -25.96 -8.69
CA ASP A 238 6.07 -27.34 -8.28
C ASP A 238 6.77 -27.63 -6.93
N GLU A 239 6.72 -28.87 -6.46
CA GLU A 239 7.33 -29.31 -5.20
C GLU A 239 8.86 -29.15 -5.18
N GLU A 240 9.51 -29.14 -6.34
CA GLU A 240 10.96 -28.92 -6.51
C GLU A 240 11.32 -27.44 -6.66
N GLY A 241 10.35 -26.53 -6.59
CA GLY A 241 10.57 -25.09 -6.73
C GLY A 241 10.74 -24.59 -8.17
N ARG A 242 10.43 -25.42 -9.18
CA ARG A 242 10.45 -25.02 -10.59
C ARG A 242 9.18 -24.29 -10.94
N LEU A 243 9.33 -23.18 -11.66
CA LEU A 243 8.19 -22.37 -12.07
C LEU A 243 7.27 -23.16 -13.01
N LEU A 244 5.97 -23.15 -12.70
CA LEU A 244 4.91 -23.62 -13.58
C LEU A 244 4.45 -22.48 -14.49
N ASN A 245 3.87 -22.80 -15.65
CA ASN A 245 3.28 -21.82 -16.56
C ASN A 245 1.91 -21.31 -16.07
N LYS A 246 1.83 -21.04 -14.75
CA LYS A 246 0.62 -20.60 -14.05
C LYS A 246 0.93 -19.44 -13.13
N PHE A 247 -0.07 -18.61 -12.92
CA PHE A 247 -0.02 -17.53 -11.94
C PHE A 247 -1.39 -17.36 -11.28
N ILE A 248 -1.38 -16.81 -10.07
CA ILE A 248 -2.62 -16.46 -9.39
C ILE A 248 -2.68 -14.94 -9.25
N THR A 249 -3.83 -14.39 -9.57
CA THR A 249 -4.13 -12.97 -9.36
C THR A 249 -5.39 -12.83 -8.51
N VAL A 250 -5.54 -11.67 -7.86
CA VAL A 250 -6.68 -11.35 -7.01
C VAL A 250 -7.41 -10.15 -7.61
N ARG A 251 -8.67 -10.38 -7.99
CA ARG A 251 -9.53 -9.29 -8.45
C ARG A 251 -10.27 -8.66 -7.27
N ASN A 252 -10.60 -7.38 -7.40
CA ASN A 252 -11.55 -6.70 -6.55
C ASN A 252 -12.96 -6.92 -7.10
N GLY A 253 -13.69 -7.89 -6.53
CA GLY A 253 -15.06 -8.21 -6.97
C GLY A 253 -15.44 -9.69 -6.81
N GLY A 254 -16.63 -10.05 -7.25
CA GLY A 254 -17.22 -11.40 -7.13
C GLY A 254 -16.66 -12.44 -8.10
N LYS A 255 -17.33 -13.59 -8.11
CA LYS A 255 -16.92 -14.77 -8.90
C LYS A 255 -17.45 -14.81 -10.32
N GLU A 256 -18.22 -13.81 -10.74
CA GLU A 256 -18.78 -13.74 -12.08
C GLU A 256 -17.69 -13.48 -13.13
N PHE A 257 -17.78 -14.16 -14.25
CA PHE A 257 -16.90 -13.97 -15.43
C PHE A 257 -15.40 -14.12 -15.12
N LEU A 258 -15.02 -15.04 -14.21
CA LEU A 258 -13.61 -15.27 -13.87
C LEU A 258 -12.77 -15.73 -15.06
N ASP A 259 -13.35 -16.50 -15.97
CA ASP A 259 -12.75 -16.95 -17.23
C ASP A 259 -12.36 -15.77 -18.14
N VAL A 260 -13.25 -14.80 -18.28
CA VAL A 260 -13.00 -13.58 -19.05
C VAL A 260 -11.88 -12.74 -18.41
N VAL A 261 -11.91 -12.64 -17.07
CA VAL A 261 -10.87 -11.90 -16.31
C VAL A 261 -9.53 -12.62 -16.43
N ALA A 262 -9.50 -13.96 -16.29
CA ALA A 262 -8.28 -14.75 -16.46
C ALA A 262 -7.67 -14.51 -17.85
N HIS A 263 -8.49 -14.64 -18.92
CA HIS A 263 -8.03 -14.41 -20.29
C HIS A 263 -7.48 -12.98 -20.49
N GLY A 264 -8.12 -11.97 -19.89
CA GLY A 264 -7.62 -10.60 -19.92
C GLY A 264 -6.22 -10.47 -19.31
N ASN A 265 -6.01 -11.05 -18.11
CA ASN A 265 -4.72 -11.04 -17.41
C ASN A 265 -3.65 -11.87 -18.16
N GLU A 266 -4.00 -13.02 -18.71
CA GLU A 266 -3.11 -13.84 -19.56
C GLU A 266 -2.60 -13.05 -20.77
N ARG A 267 -3.48 -12.30 -21.42
CA ARG A 267 -3.11 -11.46 -22.56
C ARG A 267 -2.11 -10.37 -22.19
N VAL A 268 -2.29 -9.72 -21.03
CA VAL A 268 -1.36 -8.71 -20.56
C VAL A 268 -0.01 -9.33 -20.22
N LEU A 269 -0.01 -10.45 -19.50
CA LEU A 269 1.24 -11.13 -19.14
C LEU A 269 1.98 -11.64 -20.38
N ARG A 270 1.28 -12.21 -21.36
CA ARG A 270 1.87 -12.64 -22.63
C ARG A 270 2.63 -11.52 -23.32
N ALA A 271 2.08 -10.31 -23.39
CA ALA A 271 2.77 -9.17 -23.98
C ALA A 271 4.08 -8.88 -23.24
N ARG A 272 4.05 -8.83 -21.92
CA ARG A 272 5.25 -8.60 -21.09
C ARG A 272 6.32 -9.70 -21.22
N LEU A 273 5.87 -10.97 -21.27
CA LEU A 273 6.81 -12.09 -21.46
C LEU A 273 7.39 -12.13 -22.88
N SER A 274 6.64 -11.67 -23.88
CA SER A 274 7.17 -11.53 -25.25
C SER A 274 8.24 -10.44 -25.33
N ASP A 275 8.05 -9.33 -24.63
CA ASP A 275 9.07 -8.28 -24.51
C ASP A 275 10.31 -8.83 -23.79
N ALA A 276 10.13 -9.57 -22.68
CA ALA A 276 11.23 -10.21 -21.97
C ALA A 276 12.00 -11.21 -22.85
N GLU A 277 11.30 -12.07 -23.61
CA GLU A 277 11.90 -13.01 -24.57
C GLU A 277 12.72 -12.25 -25.62
N PHE A 278 12.18 -11.19 -26.18
CA PHE A 278 12.87 -10.38 -27.18
C PHE A 278 14.14 -9.76 -26.63
N PHE A 279 14.07 -9.04 -25.51
CA PHE A 279 15.24 -8.37 -24.94
C PHE A 279 16.29 -9.36 -24.42
N PHE A 280 15.88 -10.47 -23.82
CA PHE A 280 16.81 -11.53 -23.42
C PHE A 280 17.60 -12.07 -24.60
N ASN A 281 16.94 -12.35 -25.72
CA ASN A 281 17.60 -12.85 -26.93
C ASN A 281 18.48 -11.79 -27.60
N GLU A 282 18.08 -10.52 -27.62
CA GLU A 282 18.90 -9.43 -28.15
C GLU A 282 20.13 -9.18 -27.29
N ASP A 283 19.97 -9.21 -25.97
CA ASP A 283 21.09 -8.97 -25.04
C ASP A 283 22.15 -10.06 -25.11
N ARG A 284 21.79 -11.31 -25.42
CA ARG A 284 22.72 -12.41 -25.60
C ARG A 284 23.58 -12.32 -26.87
N LYS A 285 23.22 -11.47 -27.82
CA LYS A 285 23.99 -11.26 -29.05
C LYS A 285 25.26 -10.42 -28.84
N LEU A 286 25.28 -9.62 -27.75
CA LEU A 286 26.37 -8.71 -27.42
C LEU A 286 27.15 -9.19 -26.19
N LYS A 287 28.48 -9.06 -26.22
CA LYS A 287 29.30 -9.24 -25.01
C LYS A 287 29.15 -8.05 -24.08
N LEU A 288 29.45 -8.26 -22.80
CA LEU A 288 29.40 -7.17 -21.80
C LEU A 288 30.36 -6.03 -22.15
N GLU A 289 31.52 -6.36 -22.70
CA GLU A 289 32.54 -5.38 -23.15
C GLU A 289 31.99 -4.44 -24.23
N ASP A 290 31.17 -4.94 -25.15
CA ASP A 290 30.61 -4.17 -26.26
C ASP A 290 29.61 -3.09 -25.75
N ARG A 291 29.17 -3.19 -24.48
CA ARG A 291 28.25 -2.27 -23.82
C ARG A 291 28.94 -1.08 -23.13
N LEU A 292 30.28 -1.15 -22.95
CA LEU A 292 31.02 -0.10 -22.24
C LEU A 292 30.83 1.28 -22.87
N GLU A 293 30.84 1.37 -24.19
CA GLU A 293 30.62 2.66 -24.89
C GLU A 293 29.24 3.28 -24.58
N LYS A 294 28.21 2.45 -24.41
CA LYS A 294 26.87 2.91 -24.07
C LYS A 294 26.80 3.48 -22.64
N LEU A 295 27.66 3.07 -21.71
CA LEU A 295 27.71 3.65 -20.35
C LEU A 295 28.06 5.14 -20.35
N LYS A 296 28.69 5.65 -21.39
CA LYS A 296 28.99 7.08 -21.55
C LYS A 296 27.73 7.93 -21.72
N THR A 297 26.63 7.33 -22.17
CA THR A 297 25.33 8.02 -22.33
C THR A 297 24.53 8.09 -21.03
N VAL A 298 24.92 7.32 -20.00
CA VAL A 298 24.22 7.27 -18.70
C VAL A 298 24.90 8.23 -17.73
N SER A 299 24.24 9.32 -17.39
CA SER A 299 24.75 10.29 -16.41
C SER A 299 24.85 9.67 -15.03
N PHE A 300 25.95 9.92 -14.32
CA PHE A 300 26.09 9.48 -12.94
C PHE A 300 25.66 10.61 -11.98
N GLN A 301 26.40 11.70 -11.99
CA GLN A 301 26.12 12.88 -11.16
C GLN A 301 26.82 14.10 -11.75
N GLU A 302 26.22 15.27 -11.62
CA GLU A 302 26.83 16.55 -12.00
C GLU A 302 28.22 16.71 -11.34
N GLY A 303 29.20 17.06 -12.14
CA GLY A 303 30.61 17.19 -11.71
C GLY A 303 31.38 15.86 -11.54
N LEU A 304 30.72 14.69 -11.61
CA LEU A 304 31.37 13.38 -11.49
C LEU A 304 31.32 12.55 -12.78
N GLY A 305 30.74 13.12 -13.85
CA GLY A 305 30.70 12.49 -15.18
C GLY A 305 29.60 11.42 -15.32
N ASN A 306 29.86 10.45 -16.17
CA ASN A 306 28.91 9.39 -16.54
C ASN A 306 29.26 8.05 -15.88
N MET A 307 28.47 6.99 -16.19
CA MET A 307 28.66 5.68 -15.60
C MET A 307 29.93 4.97 -16.07
N ASN A 308 30.45 5.27 -17.27
CA ASN A 308 31.77 4.78 -17.69
C ASN A 308 32.89 5.39 -16.85
N ASP A 309 32.85 6.72 -16.61
CA ASP A 309 33.84 7.39 -15.73
C ASP A 309 33.80 6.80 -14.32
N LYS A 310 32.59 6.45 -13.81
CA LYS A 310 32.44 5.76 -12.53
C LYS A 310 33.10 4.37 -12.56
N SER A 311 32.88 3.58 -13.60
CA SER A 311 33.47 2.25 -13.73
C SER A 311 35.02 2.31 -13.78
N GLU A 312 35.59 3.30 -14.47
CA GLU A 312 37.04 3.53 -14.47
C GLU A 312 37.60 3.90 -13.09
N ARG A 313 36.86 4.73 -12.34
CA ARG A 313 37.24 5.05 -10.94
C ARG A 313 37.16 3.80 -10.05
N LEU A 314 36.13 2.96 -10.23
CA LEU A 314 35.96 1.71 -9.49
C LEU A 314 37.14 0.76 -9.77
N ALA A 315 37.60 0.64 -11.03
CA ALA A 315 38.75 -0.17 -11.38
C ALA A 315 40.02 0.27 -10.64
N LYS A 316 40.31 1.57 -10.62
CA LYS A 316 41.45 2.14 -9.89
C LYS A 316 41.33 1.91 -8.38
N LEU A 317 40.13 2.12 -7.80
CA LEU A 317 39.88 1.89 -6.38
C LEU A 317 40.04 0.41 -6.00
N ALA A 318 39.56 -0.51 -6.84
CA ALA A 318 39.70 -1.94 -6.61
C ALA A 318 41.16 -2.38 -6.52
N GLU A 319 42.05 -1.84 -7.40
CA GLU A 319 43.49 -2.08 -7.34
C GLU A 319 44.11 -1.57 -6.03
N MET A 320 43.69 -0.34 -5.59
CA MET A 320 44.18 0.23 -4.35
C MET A 320 43.73 -0.58 -3.12
N VAL A 321 42.47 -1.00 -3.08
CA VAL A 321 41.91 -1.83 -2.01
C VAL A 321 42.62 -3.19 -1.98
N LYS A 322 42.80 -3.87 -3.14
CA LYS A 322 43.54 -5.11 -3.23
C LYS A 322 44.92 -5.01 -2.57
N PHE A 323 45.66 -3.94 -2.89
CA PHE A 323 46.96 -3.68 -2.28
C PHE A 323 46.89 -3.46 -0.77
N ALA A 324 45.93 -2.63 -0.32
CA ALA A 324 45.77 -2.27 1.11
C ALA A 324 45.41 -3.46 2.00
N ILE A 325 44.56 -4.39 1.53
CA ILE A 325 44.16 -5.59 2.29
C ILE A 325 44.99 -6.82 1.99
N ASN A 326 45.98 -6.69 1.12
CA ASN A 326 46.95 -7.75 0.72
C ASN A 326 46.24 -9.07 0.27
N VAL A 327 45.20 -8.95 -0.56
CA VAL A 327 44.49 -10.11 -1.11
C VAL A 327 45.12 -10.56 -2.43
N LYS A 328 45.27 -11.86 -2.60
CA LYS A 328 45.74 -12.45 -3.86
C LYS A 328 44.58 -12.64 -4.83
N VAL A 329 44.38 -11.70 -5.73
CA VAL A 329 43.40 -11.75 -6.82
C VAL A 329 44.16 -11.43 -8.14
N ASP A 330 43.75 -12.05 -9.22
CA ASP A 330 44.27 -11.75 -10.54
C ASP A 330 43.93 -10.33 -10.99
N ASP A 331 44.92 -9.53 -11.35
CA ASP A 331 44.76 -8.12 -11.70
C ASP A 331 43.87 -7.89 -12.92
N THR A 332 44.02 -8.78 -13.92
CA THR A 332 43.21 -8.68 -15.15
C THR A 332 41.73 -8.89 -14.86
N ASN A 333 41.41 -9.92 -14.08
CA ASN A 333 40.04 -10.23 -13.70
C ASN A 333 39.46 -9.14 -12.78
N LEU A 334 40.26 -8.65 -11.82
CA LEU A 334 39.83 -7.57 -10.93
C LEU A 334 39.42 -6.30 -11.71
N LYS A 335 40.31 -5.87 -12.60
CA LYS A 335 40.08 -4.72 -13.47
C LYS A 335 38.87 -4.91 -14.37
N ARG A 336 38.79 -6.08 -15.03
CA ARG A 336 37.70 -6.43 -15.93
C ARG A 336 36.37 -6.42 -15.18
N THR A 337 36.29 -7.06 -14.02
CA THR A 337 35.08 -7.09 -13.18
C THR A 337 34.63 -5.68 -12.79
N ALA A 338 35.54 -4.82 -12.35
CA ALA A 338 35.22 -3.45 -11.97
C ALA A 338 34.70 -2.63 -13.15
N LEU A 339 35.30 -2.75 -14.33
CA LEU A 339 34.86 -2.05 -15.54
C LEU A 339 33.47 -2.50 -16.00
N LEU A 340 33.20 -3.82 -15.95
CA LEU A 340 31.97 -4.40 -16.45
C LEU A 340 30.81 -4.34 -15.42
N SER A 341 31.08 -3.99 -14.16
CA SER A 341 30.12 -4.04 -13.05
C SER A 341 28.86 -3.19 -13.22
N LYS A 342 28.80 -2.33 -14.23
CA LYS A 342 27.67 -1.42 -14.52
C LYS A 342 27.11 -1.57 -15.94
N THR A 343 27.60 -2.55 -16.71
CA THR A 343 27.16 -2.73 -18.10
C THR A 343 25.74 -3.25 -18.23
N ASP A 344 25.22 -3.85 -17.19
CA ASP A 344 23.80 -4.23 -17.07
C ASP A 344 22.84 -3.05 -17.26
N LEU A 345 23.21 -1.85 -16.78
CA LEU A 345 22.39 -0.64 -16.89
C LEU A 345 22.00 -0.25 -18.34
N VAL A 346 22.73 -0.73 -19.31
CA VAL A 346 22.49 -0.46 -20.73
C VAL A 346 22.07 -1.72 -21.50
N ALA A 347 21.77 -2.80 -20.79
CA ALA A 347 21.13 -3.98 -21.34
C ALA A 347 19.65 -3.72 -21.61
N GLY A 348 19.11 -4.28 -22.69
CA GLY A 348 17.69 -4.12 -23.05
C GLY A 348 16.77 -4.64 -21.95
N MET A 349 17.11 -5.77 -21.34
CA MET A 349 16.37 -6.32 -20.20
C MET A 349 16.28 -5.36 -19.02
N VAL A 350 17.37 -4.69 -18.63
CA VAL A 350 17.38 -3.75 -17.50
C VAL A 350 16.72 -2.42 -17.84
N VAL A 351 16.76 -2.01 -19.11
CA VAL A 351 16.06 -0.80 -19.57
C VAL A 351 14.54 -0.98 -19.50
N GLU A 352 14.04 -2.18 -19.85
CA GLU A 352 12.60 -2.49 -19.80
C GLU A 352 12.14 -2.93 -18.39
N PHE A 353 12.97 -3.72 -17.69
CA PHE A 353 12.71 -4.27 -16.37
C PHE A 353 13.79 -3.80 -15.40
N THR A 354 13.66 -2.60 -14.87
CA THR A 354 14.68 -1.94 -14.03
C THR A 354 15.03 -2.72 -12.78
N GLU A 355 14.09 -3.51 -12.28
CA GLU A 355 14.21 -4.38 -11.11
C GLU A 355 15.22 -5.52 -11.32
N LEU A 356 15.51 -5.86 -12.59
CA LEU A 356 16.55 -6.85 -12.95
C LEU A 356 17.98 -6.30 -12.88
N GLN A 357 18.16 -5.04 -12.53
CA GLN A 357 19.50 -4.49 -12.28
C GLN A 357 20.24 -5.35 -11.25
N LEU A 358 21.50 -5.69 -11.51
CA LEU A 358 22.35 -6.64 -10.80
C LEU A 358 21.99 -8.12 -11.01
N SER A 359 20.71 -8.49 -11.06
CA SER A 359 20.27 -9.87 -11.31
C SER A 359 20.73 -10.36 -12.69
N LEU A 360 20.70 -9.50 -13.69
CA LEU A 360 21.13 -9.83 -15.05
C LEU A 360 22.59 -10.33 -15.14
N ILE A 361 23.46 -9.90 -14.24
CA ILE A 361 24.85 -10.36 -14.18
C ILE A 361 24.93 -11.85 -13.81
N HIS A 362 23.94 -12.37 -13.09
CA HIS A 362 23.84 -13.77 -12.67
C HIS A 362 23.04 -14.63 -13.65
N ILE A 363 22.27 -14.01 -14.53
CA ILE A 363 21.48 -14.64 -15.60
C ILE A 363 22.37 -14.79 -16.86
#